data_72c24799ac42419b73398bf99020e878
#
_entry.id   72c24799ac42419b73398bf99020e878
#
_cell.length_a   1.000
_cell.length_b   1.000
_cell.length_c   1.000
_cell.angle_alpha   90.00
_cell.angle_beta   90.00
_cell.angle_gamma   90.00
#
_symmetry.space_group_name_H-M   'P 1'
#
loop_
_entity.id
_entity.type
_entity.pdbx_description
1 polymer ?
#
loop_
_entity_poly.entity_id
_entity_poly.type
_entity_poly.pdbx_seq_one_letter_code
_entity_poly.pdbx_strand_id
1 'polypeptide(L)'
;VGGSATGDGAAVAADATGPVGVLGGQFGAAHAWTLVLCAVFVLVTLAITVRARRTTRGAVDYYAGGRAFSSTQNGLALTGDYLSAASFLGIAGMIALRGYDGLLYSIGFLVAWLLVLPMAQLMRNTGRFTMADLPAFRMRRMRVRLACTVSTVTVCVFYLVAQMVGAGALAAVLLGLHEGGTFLGVGAGQARSGAIVLVGVLMIVYVMYGGMKAATWLQIIKAVVLLGATGLLTVLVMAQFSFDPRALLTEAAQASGHGQAFLEPGLRWGVEVPGDPVRTMFNKLDLISLGLALVLGTVALPHILIRFYTVPDGRAARTSVNRAIVMVGAFYLMTLALGFGAAALVGSERILGLDPSGNSAVPMLAEEVGRLTAGPVGAAVLLALISAVALATILAVIASLTLASSSSIAHDLFGHILMWGRPRESQEVGVARFSACAVGGLAIALAIRAQELNVAFLVGLAFAIAAAANLPVIVLTLFWRRFNTRGVEWGIYGGLSCTLLLMLFSPVMSGKTHPVTGENLSLLPAWIDIQLIPMENPALFAVPVGFLCAVVGSLLSDERDTSRYTELRVRSLTGWGTESSS
;
A
#
# COMPACT_ATOMS: atom_id res chain seq x y z
N VAL A 1 -0.32 -57.47 -56.21
CA VAL A 1 -0.74 -56.42 -57.13
C VAL A 1 -0.80 -55.12 -56.23
N GLY A 2 0.15 -54.31 -56.02
CA GLY A 2 0.90 -53.45 -56.93
C GLY A 2 0.27 -52.07 -56.91
N GLY A 3 0.81 -51.09 -56.18
CA GLY A 3 0.33 -49.71 -56.24
C GLY A 3 1.03 -48.78 -55.23
N SER A 4 2.23 -48.35 -55.62
CA SER A 4 2.98 -47.26 -55.02
C SER A 4 2.25 -45.94 -55.29
N ALA A 5 2.03 -45.12 -54.26
CA ALA A 5 1.75 -43.68 -54.41
C ALA A 5 2.56 -42.92 -53.35
N THR A 6 3.64 -42.37 -53.81
CA THR A 6 4.40 -41.28 -53.17
C THR A 6 3.52 -40.05 -53.10
N GLY A 7 3.23 -39.58 -51.91
CA GLY A 7 2.52 -38.34 -51.65
C GLY A 7 3.38 -37.46 -50.77
N ASP A 8 3.88 -36.36 -51.33
CA ASP A 8 4.62 -35.28 -50.71
C ASP A 8 3.95 -34.77 -49.46
N GLY A 9 4.51 -35.10 -48.32
CA GLY A 9 4.24 -34.42 -47.04
C GLY A 9 5.06 -33.13 -46.97
N ALA A 10 4.63 -32.08 -47.67
CA ALA A 10 5.16 -30.73 -47.43
C ALA A 10 4.81 -30.34 -46.00
N ALA A 11 5.82 -30.37 -45.14
CA ALA A 11 5.78 -29.77 -43.84
C ALA A 11 5.47 -28.27 -44.00
N VAL A 12 4.26 -27.87 -43.66
CA VAL A 12 3.92 -26.48 -43.38
C VAL A 12 4.68 -26.15 -42.07
N ALA A 13 5.92 -25.73 -42.21
CA ALA A 13 6.59 -24.98 -41.19
C ALA A 13 5.78 -23.70 -41.03
N ALA A 14 4.92 -23.67 -40.00
CA ALA A 14 4.24 -22.47 -39.58
C ALA A 14 5.32 -21.42 -39.26
N ASP A 15 5.30 -20.39 -40.09
CA ASP A 15 6.12 -19.21 -39.97
C ASP A 15 5.80 -18.53 -38.63
N ALA A 16 6.56 -18.90 -37.58
CA ALA A 16 6.45 -18.34 -36.22
C ALA A 16 7.08 -16.95 -36.14
N THR A 17 7.30 -16.30 -37.28
CA THR A 17 7.64 -14.88 -37.34
C THR A 17 6.34 -14.05 -37.44
N GLY A 18 5.53 -14.12 -36.39
CA GLY A 18 4.51 -13.10 -36.12
C GLY A 18 5.22 -11.73 -35.88
N PRO A 19 4.49 -10.61 -35.92
CA PRO A 19 5.00 -9.25 -36.14
C PRO A 19 5.88 -8.68 -35.00
N VAL A 20 6.69 -9.49 -34.33
CA VAL A 20 7.62 -9.09 -33.26
C VAL A 20 8.84 -8.34 -33.82
N GLY A 21 9.19 -8.55 -35.09
CA GLY A 21 10.39 -7.94 -35.69
C GLY A 21 10.24 -6.47 -36.11
N VAL A 22 9.03 -5.94 -36.25
CA VAL A 22 8.80 -4.56 -36.73
C VAL A 22 8.64 -3.55 -35.59
N LEU A 23 8.45 -4.00 -34.35
CA LEU A 23 8.18 -3.16 -33.18
C LEU A 23 9.44 -2.62 -32.49
N GLY A 24 10.63 -3.16 -32.76
CA GLY A 24 11.86 -2.79 -32.05
C GLY A 24 12.31 -1.33 -32.22
N GLY A 25 11.98 -0.67 -33.34
CA GLY A 25 12.33 0.73 -33.57
C GLY A 25 11.31 1.73 -33.00
N GLN A 26 10.05 1.35 -32.92
CA GLN A 26 8.97 2.23 -32.39
C GLN A 26 8.82 2.11 -30.88
N PHE A 27 9.13 0.95 -30.31
CA PHE A 27 9.20 0.75 -28.84
C PHE A 27 10.25 1.68 -28.21
N GLY A 28 11.39 1.91 -28.84
CA GLY A 28 12.44 2.77 -28.32
C GLY A 28 12.00 4.22 -28.07
N ALA A 29 11.19 4.81 -28.95
CA ALA A 29 10.73 6.19 -28.80
C ALA A 29 9.66 6.33 -27.70
N ALA A 30 8.70 5.41 -27.59
CA ALA A 30 7.66 5.41 -26.55
C ALA A 30 8.27 5.31 -25.14
N HIS A 31 9.22 4.41 -24.97
CA HIS A 31 9.91 4.21 -23.69
C HIS A 31 10.78 5.42 -23.33
N ALA A 32 11.42 6.06 -24.32
CA ALA A 32 12.20 7.28 -24.09
C ALA A 32 11.31 8.43 -23.57
N TRP A 33 10.15 8.66 -24.15
CA TRP A 33 9.19 9.67 -23.65
C TRP A 33 8.70 9.37 -22.25
N THR A 34 8.43 8.11 -21.94
CA THR A 34 8.02 7.69 -20.59
C THR A 34 9.11 7.98 -19.56
N LEU A 35 10.35 7.64 -19.86
CA LEU A 35 11.50 7.94 -18.98
C LEU A 35 11.68 9.45 -18.79
N VAL A 36 11.49 10.24 -19.85
CA VAL A 36 11.55 11.72 -19.76
C VAL A 36 10.44 12.27 -18.87
N LEU A 37 9.19 11.82 -19.02
CA LEU A 37 8.08 12.25 -18.17
C LEU A 37 8.28 11.84 -16.70
N CYS A 38 8.75 10.62 -16.46
CA CYS A 38 9.12 10.15 -15.11
C CYS A 38 10.22 11.03 -14.51
N ALA A 39 11.28 11.35 -15.29
CA ALA A 39 12.36 12.22 -14.84
C ALA A 39 11.88 13.64 -14.55
N VAL A 40 11.04 14.21 -15.41
CA VAL A 40 10.43 15.54 -15.21
C VAL A 40 9.60 15.53 -13.92
N PHE A 41 8.79 14.49 -13.69
CA PHE A 41 8.02 14.39 -12.47
C PHE A 41 8.91 14.32 -11.22
N VAL A 42 9.96 13.49 -11.25
CA VAL A 42 10.95 13.42 -10.15
C VAL A 42 11.60 14.78 -9.89
N LEU A 43 12.00 15.50 -10.94
CA LEU A 43 12.60 16.83 -10.80
C LEU A 43 11.63 17.86 -10.22
N VAL A 44 10.36 17.86 -10.66
CA VAL A 44 9.30 18.76 -10.13
C VAL A 44 9.06 18.47 -8.64
N THR A 45 8.93 17.22 -8.28
CA THR A 45 8.70 16.82 -6.87
C THR A 45 9.92 17.11 -5.99
N LEU A 46 11.14 16.95 -6.51
CA LEU A 46 12.37 17.35 -5.82
C LEU A 46 12.44 18.87 -5.63
N ALA A 47 12.07 19.66 -6.65
CA ALA A 47 12.00 21.12 -6.55
C ALA A 47 11.00 21.58 -5.48
N ILE A 48 9.82 20.94 -5.40
CA ILE A 48 8.83 21.20 -4.35
C ILE A 48 9.42 20.89 -2.97
N THR A 49 10.11 19.75 -2.83
CA THR A 49 10.75 19.33 -1.59
C THR A 49 11.81 20.33 -1.12
N VAL A 50 12.67 20.78 -2.04
CA VAL A 50 13.70 21.79 -1.75
C VAL A 50 13.08 23.15 -1.38
N ARG A 51 11.99 23.55 -2.07
CA ARG A 51 11.26 24.79 -1.74
C ARG A 51 10.61 24.69 -0.37
N ALA A 52 9.97 23.58 -0.02
CA ALA A 52 9.33 23.37 1.27
C ALA A 52 10.35 23.43 2.42
N ARG A 53 11.57 22.90 2.22
CA ARG A 53 12.67 23.01 3.20
C ARG A 53 12.97 24.46 3.60
N ARG A 54 12.93 25.40 2.65
CA ARG A 54 13.22 26.82 2.91
C ARG A 54 12.18 27.47 3.82
N THR A 55 10.99 26.90 3.92
CA THR A 55 9.87 27.42 4.73
C THR A 55 9.65 26.64 6.03
N THR A 56 10.39 25.56 6.27
CA THR A 56 10.30 24.75 7.50
C THR A 56 11.21 25.34 8.57
N ARG A 57 10.59 25.88 9.64
CA ARG A 57 11.28 26.61 10.73
C ARG A 57 10.97 25.99 12.10
N GLY A 58 11.40 24.76 12.38
CA GLY A 58 11.22 24.14 13.69
C GLY A 58 10.47 22.81 13.68
N ALA A 59 10.32 22.19 14.85
CA ALA A 59 9.75 20.87 15.01
C ALA A 59 8.27 20.79 14.58
N VAL A 60 7.46 21.81 14.89
CA VAL A 60 6.03 21.85 14.51
C VAL A 60 5.86 21.86 12.99
N ASP A 61 6.70 22.60 12.27
CA ASP A 61 6.69 22.60 10.80
C ASP A 61 7.15 21.26 10.24
N TYR A 62 8.18 20.66 10.85
CA TYR A 62 8.75 19.40 10.40
C TYR A 62 7.81 18.21 10.63
N TYR A 63 7.17 18.10 11.81
CA TYR A 63 6.33 16.95 12.18
C TYR A 63 4.85 17.14 11.88
N ALA A 64 4.30 18.36 11.94
CA ALA A 64 2.88 18.66 11.77
C ALA A 64 2.58 19.69 10.66
N GLY A 65 3.57 20.08 9.84
CA GLY A 65 3.37 21.02 8.75
C GLY A 65 2.91 22.41 9.19
N GLY A 66 3.20 22.81 10.45
CA GLY A 66 2.77 24.08 11.04
C GLY A 66 1.27 24.14 11.39
N ARG A 67 0.53 23.04 11.28
CA ARG A 67 -0.95 22.95 11.47
C ARG A 67 -1.73 23.93 10.58
N ALA A 68 -1.18 24.29 9.42
CA ALA A 68 -1.66 25.38 8.57
C ALA A 68 -2.53 24.89 7.39
N PHE A 69 -2.73 23.59 7.24
CA PHE A 69 -3.46 23.05 6.10
C PHE A 69 -4.98 23.16 6.30
N SER A 70 -5.66 23.65 5.27
CA SER A 70 -7.13 23.67 5.23
C SER A 70 -7.70 22.24 5.17
N SER A 71 -8.98 22.09 5.53
CA SER A 71 -9.67 20.79 5.45
C SER A 71 -9.66 20.19 4.04
N THR A 72 -9.68 21.03 2.98
CA THR A 72 -9.61 20.56 1.58
C THR A 72 -8.20 20.04 1.26
N GLN A 73 -7.19 20.82 1.60
CA GLN A 73 -5.80 20.44 1.38
C GLN A 73 -5.47 19.14 2.11
N ASN A 74 -5.89 19.03 3.37
CA ASN A 74 -5.66 17.82 4.14
C ASN A 74 -6.51 16.64 3.66
N GLY A 75 -7.74 16.87 3.18
CA GLY A 75 -8.54 15.83 2.54
C GLY A 75 -7.87 15.26 1.28
N LEU A 76 -7.31 16.11 0.42
CA LEU A 76 -6.49 15.72 -0.72
C LEU A 76 -5.22 15.00 -0.28
N ALA A 77 -4.54 15.48 0.77
CA ALA A 77 -3.35 14.84 1.30
C ALA A 77 -3.64 13.46 1.89
N LEU A 78 -4.74 13.30 2.64
CA LEU A 78 -5.22 12.00 3.13
C LEU A 78 -5.53 11.05 1.97
N THR A 79 -6.25 11.53 0.95
CA THR A 79 -6.52 10.76 -0.27
C THR A 79 -5.22 10.34 -0.95
N GLY A 80 -4.28 11.28 -1.09
CA GLY A 80 -2.95 10.97 -1.64
C GLY A 80 -2.19 9.92 -0.83
N ASP A 81 -2.13 10.04 0.50
CA ASP A 81 -1.44 9.05 1.34
C ASP A 81 -2.07 7.67 1.27
N TYR A 82 -3.39 7.62 1.20
CA TYR A 82 -4.13 6.36 1.19
C TYR A 82 -4.09 5.65 -0.17
N LEU A 83 -4.30 6.40 -1.27
CA LEU A 83 -4.22 5.86 -2.62
C LEU A 83 -2.77 5.59 -3.00
N SER A 84 -2.34 4.36 -2.80
CA SER A 84 -0.97 3.88 -2.98
C SER A 84 -0.81 3.06 -4.27
N ALA A 85 0.38 2.53 -4.52
CA ALA A 85 0.60 1.54 -5.58
C ALA A 85 -0.32 0.32 -5.43
N ALA A 86 -0.60 -0.10 -4.18
CA ALA A 86 -1.55 -1.19 -3.93
C ALA A 86 -2.95 -0.87 -4.45
N SER A 87 -3.44 0.36 -4.21
CA SER A 87 -4.76 0.78 -4.67
C SER A 87 -4.83 0.95 -6.19
N PHE A 88 -3.77 1.44 -6.81
CA PHE A 88 -3.75 1.76 -8.23
C PHE A 88 -3.34 0.56 -9.10
N LEU A 89 -2.20 -0.06 -8.78
CA LEU A 89 -1.66 -1.18 -9.56
C LEU A 89 -2.15 -2.52 -9.02
N GLY A 90 -2.04 -2.74 -7.71
CA GLY A 90 -2.29 -4.03 -7.09
C GLY A 90 -3.76 -4.45 -7.15
N ILE A 91 -4.71 -3.58 -6.80
CA ILE A 91 -6.14 -3.92 -6.82
C ILE A 91 -6.65 -4.10 -8.25
N ALA A 92 -6.30 -3.19 -9.17
CA ALA A 92 -6.69 -3.34 -10.56
C ALA A 92 -6.14 -4.64 -11.18
N GLY A 93 -4.88 -5.00 -10.83
CA GLY A 93 -4.29 -6.26 -11.22
C GLY A 93 -5.00 -7.48 -10.62
N MET A 94 -5.38 -7.43 -9.36
CA MET A 94 -6.17 -8.47 -8.72
C MET A 94 -7.55 -8.64 -9.37
N ILE A 95 -8.22 -7.53 -9.73
CA ILE A 95 -9.49 -7.57 -10.48
C ILE A 95 -9.26 -8.16 -11.87
N ALA A 96 -8.20 -7.74 -12.57
CA ALA A 96 -7.88 -8.25 -13.91
C ALA A 96 -7.63 -9.76 -13.94
N LEU A 97 -7.03 -10.32 -12.88
CA LEU A 97 -6.69 -11.74 -12.80
C LEU A 97 -7.73 -12.60 -12.08
N ARG A 98 -8.50 -12.01 -11.15
CA ARG A 98 -9.39 -12.75 -10.22
C ARG A 98 -10.80 -12.18 -10.14
N GLY A 99 -11.14 -11.24 -11.00
CA GLY A 99 -12.48 -10.67 -11.11
C GLY A 99 -13.01 -10.11 -9.78
N TYR A 100 -14.15 -10.63 -9.35
CA TYR A 100 -14.84 -10.20 -8.12
C TYR A 100 -13.95 -10.25 -6.88
N ASP A 101 -13.08 -11.23 -6.75
CA ASP A 101 -12.23 -11.36 -5.56
C ASP A 101 -11.23 -10.21 -5.40
N GLY A 102 -10.79 -9.61 -6.51
CA GLY A 102 -10.01 -8.38 -6.47
C GLY A 102 -10.79 -7.17 -5.95
N LEU A 103 -12.12 -7.12 -6.22
CA LEU A 103 -13.01 -6.06 -5.75
C LEU A 103 -13.16 -6.03 -4.22
N LEU A 104 -13.02 -7.18 -3.55
CA LEU A 104 -13.11 -7.27 -2.09
C LEU A 104 -12.11 -6.37 -1.37
N TYR A 105 -10.93 -6.13 -1.96
CA TYR A 105 -9.98 -5.14 -1.44
C TYR A 105 -10.55 -3.72 -1.47
N SER A 106 -11.18 -3.32 -2.58
CA SER A 106 -11.79 -1.98 -2.71
C SER A 106 -12.91 -1.78 -1.69
N ILE A 107 -13.76 -2.80 -1.50
CA ILE A 107 -14.84 -2.77 -0.50
C ILE A 107 -14.27 -2.64 0.90
N GLY A 108 -13.29 -3.47 1.27
CA GLY A 108 -12.66 -3.42 2.59
C GLY A 108 -12.02 -2.07 2.89
N PHE A 109 -11.27 -1.54 1.94
CA PHE A 109 -10.65 -0.23 2.05
C PHE A 109 -11.65 0.92 2.15
N LEU A 110 -12.77 0.87 1.44
CA LEU A 110 -13.78 1.92 1.50
C LEU A 110 -14.56 1.90 2.82
N VAL A 111 -14.98 0.71 3.28
CA VAL A 111 -15.69 0.53 4.56
C VAL A 111 -14.84 1.01 5.74
N ALA A 112 -13.53 0.83 5.68
CA ALA A 112 -12.60 1.27 6.70
C ALA A 112 -12.70 2.77 7.03
N TRP A 113 -12.97 3.61 6.04
CA TRP A 113 -13.08 5.05 6.22
C TRP A 113 -14.27 5.48 7.07
N LEU A 114 -15.31 4.64 7.16
CA LEU A 114 -16.43 4.88 8.08
C LEU A 114 -15.98 4.78 9.55
N LEU A 115 -14.98 3.93 9.84
CA LEU A 115 -14.38 3.83 11.17
C LEU A 115 -13.34 4.93 11.42
N VAL A 116 -12.64 5.40 10.40
CA VAL A 116 -11.68 6.51 10.49
C VAL A 116 -12.39 7.83 10.83
N LEU A 117 -13.60 8.02 10.32
CA LEU A 117 -14.35 9.27 10.45
C LEU A 117 -14.57 9.73 11.91
N PRO A 118 -15.09 8.90 12.82
CA PRO A 118 -15.25 9.29 14.23
C PRO A 118 -13.92 9.44 14.95
N MET A 119 -12.87 8.73 14.52
CA MET A 119 -11.56 8.77 15.18
C MET A 119 -10.77 10.04 14.88
N ALA A 120 -10.97 10.66 13.72
CA ALA A 120 -10.18 11.80 13.25
C ALA A 120 -10.22 12.99 14.22
N GLN A 121 -11.41 13.37 14.70
CA GLN A 121 -11.57 14.46 15.67
C GLN A 121 -10.96 14.11 17.03
N LEU A 122 -11.20 12.89 17.53
CA LEU A 122 -10.69 12.43 18.82
C LEU A 122 -9.16 12.43 18.83
N MET A 123 -8.55 11.91 17.78
CA MET A 123 -7.09 11.86 17.61
C MET A 123 -6.50 13.27 17.51
N ARG A 124 -7.11 14.17 16.70
CA ARG A 124 -6.62 15.55 16.55
C ARG A 124 -6.61 16.31 17.87
N ASN A 125 -7.62 16.11 18.68
CA ASN A 125 -7.78 16.81 19.96
C ASN A 125 -6.85 16.28 21.05
N THR A 126 -6.27 15.07 20.91
CA THR A 126 -5.48 14.42 21.97
C THR A 126 -4.00 14.27 21.64
N GLY A 127 -3.64 14.03 20.38
CA GLY A 127 -2.26 13.84 19.95
C GLY A 127 -1.58 15.14 19.52
N ARG A 128 -0.26 15.05 19.32
CA ARG A 128 0.57 16.19 18.95
C ARG A 128 1.34 15.97 17.65
N PHE A 129 2.11 14.89 17.53
CA PHE A 129 2.98 14.59 16.39
C PHE A 129 2.95 13.13 15.97
N THR A 130 2.86 12.19 16.91
CA THR A 130 2.93 10.75 16.63
C THR A 130 1.76 10.00 17.26
N MET A 131 1.55 8.75 16.84
CA MET A 131 0.54 7.88 17.45
C MET A 131 0.82 7.68 18.94
N ALA A 132 2.09 7.67 19.35
CA ALA A 132 2.51 7.45 20.72
C ALA A 132 2.05 8.56 21.68
N ASP A 133 1.80 9.77 21.18
CA ASP A 133 1.36 10.90 22.03
C ASP A 133 0.03 10.63 22.71
N LEU A 134 -0.90 9.92 22.05
CA LEU A 134 -2.21 9.59 22.60
C LEU A 134 -2.12 8.75 23.89
N PRO A 135 -1.51 7.55 23.89
CA PRO A 135 -1.38 6.77 25.13
C PRO A 135 -0.36 7.38 26.11
N ALA A 136 0.70 8.05 25.63
CA ALA A 136 1.70 8.69 26.48
C ALA A 136 1.17 9.92 27.25
N PHE A 137 0.05 10.50 26.84
CA PHE A 137 -0.63 11.54 27.61
C PHE A 137 -1.10 11.03 28.97
N ARG A 138 -1.56 9.78 29.02
CA ARG A 138 -2.21 9.16 30.18
C ARG A 138 -1.30 8.23 30.97
N MET A 139 -0.27 7.63 30.35
CA MET A 139 0.49 6.50 30.88
C MET A 139 1.98 6.81 31.02
N ARG A 140 2.77 5.85 31.51
CA ARG A 140 4.23 6.00 31.66
C ARG A 140 4.92 6.21 30.31
N ARG A 141 5.34 7.43 30.04
CA ARG A 141 5.75 7.92 28.73
C ARG A 141 6.83 7.07 28.04
N MET A 142 7.89 6.66 28.75
CA MET A 142 9.03 5.97 28.13
C MET A 142 8.64 4.60 27.55
N ARG A 143 7.98 3.75 28.34
CA ARG A 143 7.59 2.38 27.91
C ARG A 143 6.58 2.40 26.78
N VAL A 144 5.59 3.26 26.90
CA VAL A 144 4.54 3.43 25.89
C VAL A 144 5.13 3.91 24.57
N ARG A 145 6.01 4.92 24.59
CA ARG A 145 6.65 5.43 23.39
C ARG A 145 7.51 4.38 22.71
N LEU A 146 8.27 3.59 23.47
CA LEU A 146 9.07 2.50 22.90
C LEU A 146 8.18 1.48 22.18
N ALA A 147 7.12 0.99 22.82
CA ALA A 147 6.22 0.02 22.23
C ALA A 147 5.55 0.59 20.95
N CYS A 148 5.03 1.81 20.99
CA CYS A 148 4.43 2.47 19.83
C CYS A 148 5.44 2.70 18.70
N THR A 149 6.69 3.04 19.00
CA THR A 149 7.75 3.19 17.98
C THR A 149 8.04 1.86 17.28
N VAL A 150 8.19 0.78 18.05
CA VAL A 150 8.41 -0.56 17.47
C VAL A 150 7.27 -0.93 16.53
N SER A 151 6.02 -0.75 16.95
CA SER A 151 4.87 -1.03 16.09
C SER A 151 4.83 -0.14 14.85
N THR A 152 5.02 1.18 15.01
CA THR A 152 5.04 2.14 13.91
C THR A 152 6.08 1.78 12.86
N VAL A 153 7.31 1.47 13.29
CA VAL A 153 8.40 1.09 12.38
C VAL A 153 8.07 -0.22 11.65
N THR A 154 7.57 -1.22 12.37
CA THR A 154 7.19 -2.51 11.77
C THR A 154 6.12 -2.34 10.69
N VAL A 155 5.01 -1.66 10.99
CA VAL A 155 3.94 -1.39 10.02
C VAL A 155 4.48 -0.63 8.81
N CYS A 156 5.29 0.43 9.03
CA CYS A 156 5.85 1.21 7.94
C CYS A 156 6.81 0.41 7.06
N VAL A 157 7.65 -0.45 7.62
CA VAL A 157 8.57 -1.32 6.86
C VAL A 157 7.79 -2.27 5.94
N PHE A 158 6.79 -2.98 6.47
CA PHE A 158 5.97 -3.88 5.64
C PHE A 158 5.25 -3.13 4.51
N TYR A 159 4.74 -1.94 4.80
CA TYR A 159 4.08 -1.14 3.77
C TYR A 159 5.09 -0.55 2.75
N LEU A 160 6.29 -0.16 3.19
CA LEU A 160 7.38 0.28 2.30
C LEU A 160 7.81 -0.82 1.32
N VAL A 161 7.93 -2.07 1.80
CA VAL A 161 8.21 -3.23 0.96
C VAL A 161 7.20 -3.34 -0.17
N ALA A 162 5.90 -3.25 0.14
CA ALA A 162 4.84 -3.29 -0.85
C ALA A 162 4.98 -2.19 -1.93
N GLN A 163 5.28 -0.95 -1.51
CA GLN A 163 5.45 0.15 -2.46
C GLN A 163 6.67 -0.03 -3.35
N MET A 164 7.77 -0.55 -2.82
CA MET A 164 9.00 -0.81 -3.59
C MET A 164 8.82 -1.96 -4.58
N VAL A 165 8.06 -3.00 -4.22
CA VAL A 165 7.66 -4.08 -5.15
C VAL A 165 6.86 -3.51 -6.33
N GLY A 166 5.92 -2.59 -6.07
CA GLY A 166 5.20 -1.89 -7.13
C GLY A 166 6.12 -1.08 -8.06
N ALA A 167 7.19 -0.49 -7.53
CA ALA A 167 8.18 0.20 -8.37
C ALA A 167 8.95 -0.76 -9.28
N GLY A 168 9.30 -1.94 -8.78
CA GLY A 168 9.95 -2.98 -9.56
C GLY A 168 9.08 -3.51 -10.70
N ALA A 169 7.80 -3.76 -10.43
CA ALA A 169 6.83 -4.20 -11.44
C ALA A 169 6.64 -3.12 -12.54
N LEU A 170 6.52 -1.85 -12.14
CA LEU A 170 6.41 -0.74 -13.08
C LEU A 170 7.64 -0.65 -14.00
N ALA A 171 8.84 -0.84 -13.46
CA ALA A 171 10.08 -0.80 -14.25
C ALA A 171 10.13 -1.92 -15.29
N ALA A 172 9.63 -3.11 -14.98
CA ALA A 172 9.57 -4.21 -15.95
C ALA A 172 8.73 -3.83 -17.18
N VAL A 173 7.56 -3.21 -16.96
CA VAL A 173 6.70 -2.70 -18.05
C VAL A 173 7.41 -1.61 -18.84
N LEU A 174 8.01 -0.63 -18.15
CA LEU A 174 8.68 0.51 -18.79
C LEU A 174 9.87 0.11 -19.66
N LEU A 175 10.56 -0.96 -19.31
CA LEU A 175 11.69 -1.48 -20.05
C LEU A 175 11.28 -2.56 -21.08
N GLY A 176 10.00 -2.90 -21.18
CA GLY A 176 9.49 -3.93 -22.08
C GLY A 176 10.06 -5.33 -21.77
N LEU A 177 10.37 -5.60 -20.52
CA LEU A 177 11.05 -6.84 -20.12
C LEU A 177 10.02 -7.94 -19.88
N HIS A 178 10.01 -8.94 -20.73
CA HIS A 178 9.29 -10.21 -20.54
C HIS A 178 10.12 -11.18 -19.72
N GLU A 179 9.51 -12.20 -19.13
CA GLU A 179 10.26 -13.28 -18.47
C GLU A 179 11.26 -13.92 -19.44
N GLY A 180 12.55 -13.95 -19.03
CA GLY A 180 13.64 -14.40 -19.90
C GLY A 180 14.22 -13.36 -20.87
N GLY A 181 13.60 -12.18 -21.01
CA GLY A 181 14.11 -11.07 -21.82
C GLY A 181 15.27 -10.33 -21.14
N THR A 182 16.19 -9.77 -21.97
CA THR A 182 17.28 -8.93 -21.49
C THR A 182 17.23 -7.55 -22.15
N PHE A 183 17.44 -6.50 -21.35
CA PHE A 183 17.62 -5.14 -21.82
C PHE A 183 19.04 -4.69 -21.51
N LEU A 184 19.83 -4.36 -22.53
CA LEU A 184 21.27 -4.03 -22.41
C LEU A 184 22.08 -5.10 -21.65
N GLY A 185 21.73 -6.37 -21.80
CA GLY A 185 22.39 -7.48 -21.09
C GLY A 185 21.92 -7.69 -19.64
N VAL A 186 20.91 -6.92 -19.16
CA VAL A 186 20.34 -7.02 -17.82
C VAL A 186 19.02 -7.81 -17.89
N GLY A 187 18.89 -8.88 -17.13
CA GLY A 187 17.66 -9.68 -17.07
C GLY A 187 16.53 -8.97 -16.30
N ALA A 188 15.27 -9.39 -16.55
CA ALA A 188 14.07 -8.78 -15.95
C ALA A 188 14.12 -8.68 -14.42
N GLY A 189 14.58 -9.74 -13.71
CA GLY A 189 14.71 -9.75 -12.26
C GLY A 189 15.77 -8.75 -11.74
N GLN A 190 16.88 -8.59 -12.47
CA GLN A 190 17.92 -7.60 -12.13
C GLN A 190 17.42 -6.17 -12.36
N ALA A 191 16.64 -5.93 -13.43
CA ALA A 191 16.06 -4.61 -13.72
C ALA A 191 15.02 -4.22 -12.65
N ARG A 192 14.15 -5.17 -12.23
CA ARG A 192 13.22 -4.97 -11.10
C ARG A 192 13.97 -4.62 -9.82
N SER A 193 15.02 -5.37 -9.49
CA SER A 193 15.87 -5.11 -8.31
C SER A 193 16.56 -3.74 -8.41
N GLY A 194 17.10 -3.39 -9.58
CA GLY A 194 17.69 -2.07 -9.84
C GLY A 194 16.71 -0.92 -9.63
N ALA A 195 15.47 -1.06 -10.11
CA ALA A 195 14.41 -0.08 -9.90
C ALA A 195 14.02 0.07 -8.41
N ILE A 196 13.93 -1.04 -7.67
CA ILE A 196 13.68 -1.04 -6.23
C ILE A 196 14.78 -0.23 -5.51
N VAL A 197 16.05 -0.47 -5.84
CA VAL A 197 17.18 0.26 -5.26
C VAL A 197 17.13 1.74 -5.64
N LEU A 198 16.91 2.07 -6.91
CA LEU A 198 16.84 3.45 -7.39
C LEU A 198 15.72 4.23 -6.68
N VAL A 199 14.50 3.67 -6.62
CA VAL A 199 13.35 4.29 -5.96
C VAL A 199 13.60 4.43 -4.46
N GLY A 200 14.22 3.42 -3.83
CA GLY A 200 14.59 3.48 -2.42
C GLY A 200 15.63 4.58 -2.12
N VAL A 201 16.63 4.76 -2.96
CA VAL A 201 17.60 5.86 -2.83
C VAL A 201 16.94 7.23 -3.02
N LEU A 202 16.09 7.38 -4.05
CA LEU A 202 15.32 8.60 -4.25
C LEU A 202 14.45 8.95 -3.01
N MET A 203 13.80 7.95 -2.41
CA MET A 203 13.06 8.10 -1.18
C MET A 203 13.90 8.70 -0.05
N ILE A 204 15.08 8.14 0.20
CA ILE A 204 15.99 8.63 1.25
C ILE A 204 16.29 10.11 1.01
N VAL A 205 16.56 10.49 -0.23
CA VAL A 205 16.80 11.90 -0.61
C VAL A 205 15.57 12.77 -0.30
N TYR A 206 14.34 12.34 -0.64
CA TYR A 206 13.12 13.11 -0.36
C TYR A 206 12.92 13.36 1.14
N VAL A 207 13.10 12.33 1.97
CA VAL A 207 12.87 12.44 3.42
C VAL A 207 13.97 13.28 4.09
N MET A 208 15.22 13.16 3.65
CA MET A 208 16.32 13.96 4.18
C MET A 208 16.09 15.47 4.06
N TYR A 209 15.38 15.91 3.03
CA TYR A 209 15.20 17.33 2.72
C TYR A 209 13.80 17.88 2.99
N GLY A 210 12.74 17.05 3.07
CA GLY A 210 11.35 17.50 2.93
C GLY A 210 10.59 17.81 4.23
N GLY A 211 10.54 16.89 5.19
CA GLY A 211 9.62 16.97 6.35
C GLY A 211 8.12 16.90 5.96
N MET A 212 7.21 17.10 6.95
CA MET A 212 5.76 16.95 6.76
C MET A 212 5.16 17.96 5.76
N LYS A 213 5.68 19.19 5.73
CA LYS A 213 5.17 20.23 4.83
C LYS A 213 5.36 19.86 3.36
N ALA A 214 6.55 19.34 3.01
CA ALA A 214 6.83 18.84 1.67
C ALA A 214 6.01 17.59 1.35
N ALA A 215 5.97 16.62 2.28
CA ALA A 215 5.19 15.41 2.10
C ALA A 215 3.70 15.72 1.86
N THR A 216 3.13 16.69 2.55
CA THR A 216 1.73 17.09 2.36
C THR A 216 1.47 17.67 0.96
N TRP A 217 2.32 18.58 0.48
CA TRP A 217 2.17 19.12 -0.87
C TRP A 217 2.37 18.06 -1.96
N LEU A 218 3.33 17.15 -1.77
CA LEU A 218 3.52 16.01 -2.67
C LEU A 218 2.26 15.17 -2.77
N GLN A 219 1.61 14.86 -1.64
CA GLN A 219 0.39 14.06 -1.62
C GLN A 219 -0.81 14.80 -2.24
N ILE A 220 -0.93 16.12 -2.04
CA ILE A 220 -1.99 16.93 -2.68
C ILE A 220 -1.86 16.88 -4.20
N ILE A 221 -0.67 17.16 -4.73
CA ILE A 221 -0.42 17.18 -6.18
C ILE A 221 -0.65 15.78 -6.75
N LYS A 222 -0.09 14.76 -6.11
CA LYS A 222 -0.29 13.36 -6.48
C LYS A 222 -1.77 12.99 -6.51
N ALA A 223 -2.56 13.35 -5.49
CA ALA A 223 -3.99 13.01 -5.44
C ALA A 223 -4.75 13.60 -6.65
N VAL A 224 -4.49 14.86 -6.99
CA VAL A 224 -5.11 15.52 -8.14
C VAL A 224 -4.70 14.83 -9.44
N VAL A 225 -3.41 14.60 -9.64
CA VAL A 225 -2.89 13.99 -10.87
C VAL A 225 -3.36 12.53 -10.99
N LEU A 226 -3.33 11.77 -9.90
CA LEU A 226 -3.80 10.38 -9.89
C LEU A 226 -5.29 10.27 -10.22
N LEU A 227 -6.15 11.05 -9.54
CA LEU A 227 -7.60 11.06 -9.82
C LEU A 227 -7.90 11.49 -11.25
N GLY A 228 -7.20 12.51 -11.76
CA GLY A 228 -7.36 12.99 -13.13
C GLY A 228 -6.94 11.96 -14.18
N ALA A 229 -5.76 11.36 -14.03
CA ALA A 229 -5.24 10.36 -14.96
C ALA A 229 -6.05 9.06 -14.92
N THR A 230 -6.44 8.60 -13.71
CA THR A 230 -7.30 7.43 -13.55
C THR A 230 -8.69 7.68 -14.16
N GLY A 231 -9.24 8.88 -13.94
CA GLY A 231 -10.52 9.29 -14.54
C GLY A 231 -10.46 9.34 -16.07
N LEU A 232 -9.41 9.92 -16.63
CA LEU A 232 -9.19 9.93 -18.07
C LEU A 232 -9.13 8.51 -18.63
N LEU A 233 -8.30 7.65 -18.04
CA LEU A 233 -8.18 6.26 -18.51
C LEU A 233 -9.51 5.51 -18.37
N THR A 234 -10.27 5.73 -17.28
CA THR A 234 -11.59 5.14 -17.08
C THR A 234 -12.57 5.55 -18.19
N VAL A 235 -12.61 6.84 -18.53
CA VAL A 235 -13.46 7.35 -19.61
C VAL A 235 -13.08 6.71 -20.95
N LEU A 236 -11.80 6.59 -21.26
CA LEU A 236 -11.30 5.98 -22.48
C LEU A 236 -11.61 4.47 -22.53
N VAL A 237 -11.47 3.75 -21.42
CA VAL A 237 -11.88 2.35 -21.30
C VAL A 237 -13.38 2.22 -21.55
N MET A 238 -14.21 3.00 -20.85
CA MET A 238 -15.67 2.93 -21.01
C MET A 238 -16.13 3.30 -22.42
N ALA A 239 -15.41 4.18 -23.11
CA ALA A 239 -15.69 4.52 -24.50
C ALA A 239 -15.51 3.32 -25.45
N GLN A 240 -14.59 2.39 -25.17
CA GLN A 240 -14.44 1.14 -25.96
C GLN A 240 -15.68 0.24 -25.86
N PHE A 241 -16.44 0.36 -24.77
CA PHE A 241 -17.67 -0.41 -24.52
C PHE A 241 -18.93 0.46 -24.66
N SER A 242 -18.88 1.56 -25.42
CA SER A 242 -19.99 2.48 -25.64
C SER A 242 -20.64 2.99 -24.35
N PHE A 243 -19.88 3.12 -23.27
CA PHE A 243 -20.31 3.47 -21.92
C PHE A 243 -21.32 2.50 -21.29
N ASP A 244 -21.37 1.23 -21.77
CA ASP A 244 -22.17 0.18 -21.16
C ASP A 244 -21.34 -0.68 -20.19
N PRO A 245 -21.58 -0.57 -18.86
CA PRO A 245 -20.88 -1.38 -17.88
C PRO A 245 -21.15 -2.89 -18.03
N ARG A 246 -22.31 -3.27 -18.58
CA ARG A 246 -22.65 -4.69 -18.78
C ARG A 246 -21.81 -5.28 -19.90
N ALA A 247 -21.60 -4.54 -20.99
CA ALA A 247 -20.73 -4.95 -22.07
C ALA A 247 -19.29 -5.17 -21.55
N LEU A 248 -18.75 -4.23 -20.76
CA LEU A 248 -17.44 -4.37 -20.13
C LEU A 248 -17.32 -5.64 -19.27
N LEU A 249 -18.30 -5.89 -18.38
CA LEU A 249 -18.28 -7.05 -17.49
C LEU A 249 -18.42 -8.38 -18.27
N THR A 250 -19.28 -8.42 -19.28
CA THR A 250 -19.47 -9.60 -20.11
C THR A 250 -18.21 -9.96 -20.88
N GLU A 251 -17.56 -8.95 -21.51
CA GLU A 251 -16.31 -9.15 -22.25
C GLU A 251 -15.18 -9.59 -21.32
N ALA A 252 -15.05 -8.95 -20.14
CA ALA A 252 -14.08 -9.34 -19.13
C ALA A 252 -14.27 -10.79 -18.66
N ALA A 253 -15.52 -11.21 -18.43
CA ALA A 253 -15.83 -12.59 -18.06
C ALA A 253 -15.44 -13.59 -19.15
N GLN A 254 -15.72 -13.27 -20.41
CA GLN A 254 -15.35 -14.12 -21.55
C GLN A 254 -13.83 -14.19 -21.75
N ALA A 255 -13.16 -13.03 -21.77
CA ALA A 255 -11.72 -12.94 -21.99
C ALA A 255 -10.88 -13.56 -20.84
N SER A 256 -11.45 -13.65 -19.63
CA SER A 256 -10.77 -14.27 -18.48
C SER A 256 -10.65 -15.79 -18.57
N GLY A 257 -11.41 -16.45 -19.45
CA GLY A 257 -11.54 -17.91 -19.53
C GLY A 257 -12.36 -18.56 -18.40
N HIS A 258 -12.82 -17.76 -17.40
CA HIS A 258 -13.63 -18.24 -16.27
C HIS A 258 -15.14 -18.04 -16.47
N GLY A 259 -15.55 -17.32 -17.51
CA GLY A 259 -16.96 -17.02 -17.78
C GLY A 259 -17.64 -16.32 -16.60
N GLN A 260 -18.87 -16.72 -16.29
CA GLN A 260 -19.65 -16.10 -15.19
C GLN A 260 -18.97 -16.18 -13.83
N ALA A 261 -18.17 -17.21 -13.56
CA ALA A 261 -17.43 -17.35 -12.30
C ALA A 261 -16.44 -16.20 -12.05
N PHE A 262 -16.01 -15.49 -13.11
CA PHE A 262 -15.17 -14.29 -12.97
C PHE A 262 -15.88 -13.12 -12.27
N LEU A 263 -17.20 -13.07 -12.35
CA LEU A 263 -18.04 -12.05 -11.72
C LEU A 263 -18.60 -12.47 -10.36
N GLU A 264 -18.24 -13.68 -9.91
CA GLU A 264 -18.67 -14.25 -8.64
C GLU A 264 -17.47 -14.45 -7.69
N PRO A 265 -17.68 -14.48 -6.36
CA PRO A 265 -16.62 -14.76 -5.41
C PRO A 265 -16.17 -16.23 -5.50
N GLY A 266 -14.88 -16.52 -5.26
CA GLY A 266 -14.38 -17.89 -5.12
C GLY A 266 -13.24 -18.27 -6.07
N LEU A 267 -12.69 -17.35 -6.86
CA LEU A 267 -11.51 -17.62 -7.69
C LEU A 267 -10.19 -17.54 -6.89
N ARG A 268 -10.16 -16.76 -5.84
CA ARG A 268 -8.98 -16.57 -4.98
C ARG A 268 -9.29 -16.77 -3.51
N TRP A 269 -10.42 -16.23 -3.03
CA TRP A 269 -10.82 -16.23 -1.63
C TRP A 269 -12.05 -17.09 -1.43
N GLY A 270 -12.06 -17.87 -0.36
CA GLY A 270 -13.17 -18.76 -0.06
C GLY A 270 -13.33 -19.95 -1.02
N VAL A 271 -12.28 -20.27 -1.76
CA VAL A 271 -12.27 -21.38 -2.73
C VAL A 271 -12.71 -22.70 -2.09
N GLU A 272 -13.71 -23.34 -2.68
CA GLU A 272 -14.13 -24.67 -2.25
C GLU A 272 -13.20 -25.75 -2.81
N VAL A 273 -12.68 -26.60 -1.93
CA VAL A 273 -11.81 -27.71 -2.31
C VAL A 273 -12.63 -29.02 -2.21
N PRO A 274 -13.00 -29.62 -3.34
CA PRO A 274 -13.76 -30.86 -3.34
C PRO A 274 -13.04 -31.97 -2.56
N GLY A 275 -13.72 -32.59 -1.59
CA GLY A 275 -13.18 -33.65 -0.75
C GLY A 275 -12.35 -33.17 0.46
N ASP A 276 -12.09 -31.87 0.63
CA ASP A 276 -11.40 -31.31 1.79
C ASP A 276 -12.20 -30.17 2.43
N PRO A 277 -13.15 -30.50 3.33
CA PRO A 277 -13.96 -29.50 4.01
C PRO A 277 -13.15 -28.62 4.97
N VAL A 278 -12.03 -29.12 5.51
CA VAL A 278 -11.18 -28.37 6.43
C VAL A 278 -10.46 -27.25 5.68
N ARG A 279 -9.86 -27.56 4.54
CA ARG A 279 -9.20 -26.57 3.69
C ARG A 279 -10.19 -25.53 3.16
N THR A 280 -11.39 -25.96 2.76
CA THR A 280 -12.49 -25.05 2.37
C THR A 280 -12.84 -24.08 3.48
N MET A 281 -12.95 -24.58 4.73
CA MET A 281 -13.22 -23.74 5.89
C MET A 281 -12.09 -22.70 6.09
N PHE A 282 -10.83 -23.10 6.04
CA PHE A 282 -9.72 -22.17 6.18
C PHE A 282 -9.66 -21.13 5.06
N ASN A 283 -9.98 -21.48 3.82
CA ASN A 283 -10.07 -20.53 2.71
C ASN A 283 -11.16 -19.46 2.98
N LYS A 284 -12.33 -19.86 3.53
CA LYS A 284 -13.41 -18.94 3.91
C LYS A 284 -13.00 -18.04 5.11
N LEU A 285 -12.31 -18.61 6.09
CA LEU A 285 -11.76 -17.85 7.22
C LEU A 285 -10.69 -16.84 6.78
N ASP A 286 -9.87 -17.18 5.79
CA ASP A 286 -8.85 -16.28 5.26
C ASP A 286 -9.45 -15.05 4.57
N LEU A 287 -10.58 -15.22 3.88
CA LEU A 287 -11.37 -14.11 3.35
C LEU A 287 -11.86 -13.15 4.45
N ILE A 288 -12.44 -13.70 5.54
CA ILE A 288 -12.88 -12.91 6.69
C ILE A 288 -11.68 -12.19 7.32
N SER A 289 -10.56 -12.90 7.45
CA SER A 289 -9.32 -12.37 7.99
C SER A 289 -8.79 -11.19 7.18
N LEU A 290 -8.81 -11.30 5.85
CA LEU A 290 -8.46 -10.20 4.95
C LEU A 290 -9.38 -9.00 5.17
N GLY A 291 -10.71 -9.21 5.20
CA GLY A 291 -11.68 -8.15 5.45
C GLY A 291 -11.42 -7.41 6.78
N LEU A 292 -11.15 -8.16 7.85
CA LEU A 292 -10.78 -7.58 9.15
C LEU A 292 -9.48 -6.79 9.08
N ALA A 293 -8.44 -7.31 8.40
CA ALA A 293 -7.19 -6.60 8.22
C ALA A 293 -7.40 -5.25 7.54
N LEU A 294 -8.12 -5.22 6.43
CA LEU A 294 -8.33 -4.01 5.64
C LEU A 294 -9.16 -2.96 6.38
N VAL A 295 -10.27 -3.39 6.99
CA VAL A 295 -11.21 -2.50 7.68
C VAL A 295 -10.60 -1.95 8.97
N LEU A 296 -10.06 -2.81 9.82
CA LEU A 296 -9.54 -2.41 11.13
C LEU A 296 -8.14 -1.81 11.05
N GLY A 297 -7.31 -2.30 10.10
CA GLY A 297 -5.94 -1.81 9.92
C GLY A 297 -5.87 -0.36 9.48
N THR A 298 -6.75 0.08 8.59
CA THR A 298 -6.79 1.46 8.10
C THR A 298 -6.85 2.49 9.23
N VAL A 299 -7.67 2.24 10.27
CA VAL A 299 -7.84 3.14 11.41
C VAL A 299 -6.55 3.28 12.24
N ALA A 300 -5.66 2.32 12.12
CA ALA A 300 -4.48 2.17 12.97
C ALA A 300 -3.15 2.41 12.24
N LEU A 301 -3.20 2.90 10.99
CA LEU A 301 -2.01 3.19 10.19
C LEU A 301 -1.30 4.46 10.68
N PRO A 302 -0.05 4.39 11.13
CA PRO A 302 0.65 5.54 11.71
C PRO A 302 0.73 6.75 10.78
N HIS A 303 1.02 6.55 9.49
CA HIS A 303 1.16 7.63 8.50
C HIS A 303 -0.18 8.33 8.18
N ILE A 304 -1.32 7.64 8.31
CA ILE A 304 -2.65 8.25 8.19
C ILE A 304 -2.98 9.04 9.46
N LEU A 305 -2.68 8.49 10.64
CA LEU A 305 -2.97 9.14 11.92
C LEU A 305 -2.26 10.48 12.09
N ILE A 306 -1.00 10.60 11.65
CA ILE A 306 -0.25 11.86 11.75
C ILE A 306 -0.86 12.98 10.90
N ARG A 307 -1.66 12.67 9.87
CA ARG A 307 -2.35 13.67 9.06
C ARG A 307 -3.44 14.42 9.81
N PHE A 308 -4.00 13.82 10.86
CA PHE A 308 -4.96 14.53 11.69
C PHE A 308 -4.33 15.69 12.46
N TYR A 309 -3.01 15.65 12.69
CA TYR A 309 -2.28 16.71 13.41
C TYR A 309 -1.84 17.88 12.53
N THR A 310 -2.03 17.81 11.21
CA THR A 310 -1.62 18.85 10.26
C THR A 310 -2.64 19.98 10.08
N VAL A 311 -3.86 19.80 10.60
CA VAL A 311 -4.96 20.79 10.55
C VAL A 311 -5.12 21.54 11.88
N PRO A 312 -5.75 22.74 11.88
CA PRO A 312 -5.83 23.57 13.08
C PRO A 312 -6.67 22.97 14.20
N ASP A 313 -7.75 22.26 13.91
CA ASP A 313 -8.70 21.76 14.92
C ASP A 313 -9.35 20.42 14.54
N GLY A 314 -10.10 19.81 15.49
CA GLY A 314 -10.76 18.53 15.29
C GLY A 314 -11.90 18.55 14.28
N ARG A 315 -12.59 19.69 14.11
CA ARG A 315 -13.64 19.85 13.09
C ARG A 315 -13.01 19.84 11.69
N ALA A 316 -11.89 20.52 11.51
CA ALA A 316 -11.13 20.49 10.28
C ALA A 316 -10.63 19.08 9.94
N ALA A 317 -10.17 18.30 10.94
CA ALA A 317 -9.78 16.91 10.76
C ALA A 317 -10.95 16.04 10.27
N ARG A 318 -12.11 16.12 10.92
CA ARG A 318 -13.32 15.37 10.52
C ARG A 318 -13.79 15.76 9.10
N THR A 319 -13.78 17.05 8.77
CA THR A 319 -14.16 17.55 7.43
C THR A 319 -13.18 17.06 6.37
N SER A 320 -11.88 16.96 6.68
CA SER A 320 -10.86 16.38 5.80
C SER A 320 -11.15 14.93 5.47
N VAL A 321 -11.53 14.13 6.46
CA VAL A 321 -11.89 12.72 6.27
C VAL A 321 -13.15 12.57 5.41
N ASN A 322 -14.20 13.39 5.63
CA ASN A 322 -15.39 13.36 4.77
C ASN A 322 -15.04 13.61 3.29
N ARG A 323 -14.15 14.57 3.01
CA ARG A 323 -13.70 14.85 1.65
C ARG A 323 -12.87 13.70 1.08
N ALA A 324 -12.00 13.09 1.91
CA ALA A 324 -11.22 11.93 1.51
C ALA A 324 -12.12 10.74 1.15
N ILE A 325 -13.19 10.46 1.93
CA ILE A 325 -14.15 9.39 1.64
C ILE A 325 -14.73 9.50 0.23
N VAL A 326 -15.16 10.70 -0.17
CA VAL A 326 -15.72 10.93 -1.51
C VAL A 326 -14.68 10.67 -2.59
N MET A 327 -13.46 11.22 -2.43
CA MET A 327 -12.40 11.06 -3.43
C MET A 327 -11.89 9.61 -3.53
N VAL A 328 -11.73 8.94 -2.39
CA VAL A 328 -11.33 7.53 -2.32
C VAL A 328 -12.42 6.63 -2.91
N GLY A 329 -13.69 6.89 -2.62
CA GLY A 329 -14.82 6.17 -3.19
C GLY A 329 -14.88 6.31 -4.72
N ALA A 330 -14.75 7.52 -5.25
CA ALA A 330 -14.68 7.77 -6.68
C ALA A 330 -13.50 7.02 -7.33
N PHE A 331 -12.34 7.02 -6.68
CA PHE A 331 -11.16 6.31 -7.16
C PHE A 331 -11.39 4.79 -7.26
N TYR A 332 -11.97 4.17 -6.23
CA TYR A 332 -12.21 2.72 -6.28
C TYR A 332 -13.27 2.31 -7.31
N LEU A 333 -14.26 3.16 -7.58
CA LEU A 333 -15.16 2.95 -8.71
C LEU A 333 -14.41 2.99 -10.06
N MET A 334 -13.48 3.94 -10.22
CA MET A 334 -12.62 3.99 -11.41
C MET A 334 -11.70 2.76 -11.50
N THR A 335 -11.09 2.34 -10.39
CA THR A 335 -10.21 1.16 -10.34
C THR A 335 -10.93 -0.12 -10.74
N LEU A 336 -12.22 -0.24 -10.44
CA LEU A 336 -13.06 -1.35 -10.89
C LEU A 336 -13.13 -1.41 -12.42
N ALA A 337 -13.44 -0.28 -13.06
CA ALA A 337 -13.47 -0.18 -14.52
C ALA A 337 -12.09 -0.48 -15.13
N LEU A 338 -11.00 -0.04 -14.51
CA LEU A 338 -9.64 -0.34 -14.98
C LEU A 338 -9.29 -1.83 -14.87
N GLY A 339 -9.66 -2.48 -13.75
CA GLY A 339 -9.38 -3.90 -13.55
C GLY A 339 -10.14 -4.80 -14.54
N PHE A 340 -11.46 -4.60 -14.66
CA PHE A 340 -12.24 -5.34 -15.67
C PHE A 340 -11.86 -4.94 -17.11
N GLY A 341 -11.51 -3.69 -17.37
CA GLY A 341 -10.99 -3.23 -18.64
C GLY A 341 -9.67 -3.92 -19.02
N ALA A 342 -8.78 -4.13 -18.04
CA ALA A 342 -7.54 -4.87 -18.26
C ALA A 342 -7.80 -6.35 -18.57
N ALA A 343 -8.77 -6.97 -17.88
CA ALA A 343 -9.19 -8.35 -18.19
C ALA A 343 -9.75 -8.46 -19.63
N ALA A 344 -10.63 -7.51 -20.02
CA ALA A 344 -11.29 -7.53 -21.31
C ALA A 344 -10.37 -7.18 -22.49
N LEU A 345 -9.56 -6.12 -22.37
CA LEU A 345 -8.80 -5.57 -23.50
C LEU A 345 -7.37 -6.11 -23.59
N VAL A 346 -6.75 -6.48 -22.46
CA VAL A 346 -5.38 -7.00 -22.43
C VAL A 346 -5.39 -8.53 -22.35
N GLY A 347 -6.26 -9.09 -21.50
CA GLY A 347 -6.37 -10.52 -21.21
C GLY A 347 -5.44 -10.98 -20.09
N SER A 348 -5.95 -11.92 -19.28
CA SER A 348 -5.24 -12.44 -18.10
C SER A 348 -3.93 -13.15 -18.45
N GLU A 349 -3.88 -13.91 -19.56
CA GLU A 349 -2.68 -14.63 -20.00
C GLU A 349 -1.52 -13.68 -20.33
N ARG A 350 -1.80 -12.60 -21.06
CA ARG A 350 -0.78 -11.61 -21.43
C ARG A 350 -0.26 -10.86 -20.20
N ILE A 351 -1.14 -10.56 -19.22
CA ILE A 351 -0.73 -9.93 -17.97
C ILE A 351 0.18 -10.87 -17.18
N LEU A 352 -0.20 -12.14 -17.02
CA LEU A 352 0.58 -13.15 -16.29
C LEU A 352 1.93 -13.43 -16.96
N GLY A 353 2.00 -13.43 -18.30
CA GLY A 353 3.25 -13.63 -19.03
C GLY A 353 4.29 -12.51 -18.87
N LEU A 354 3.85 -11.29 -18.48
CA LEU A 354 4.75 -10.19 -18.18
C LEU A 354 5.03 -10.06 -16.67
N ASP A 355 4.00 -10.25 -15.87
CA ASP A 355 4.06 -10.06 -14.42
C ASP A 355 3.08 -11.02 -13.72
N PRO A 356 3.56 -12.15 -13.15
CA PRO A 356 2.72 -13.12 -12.45
C PRO A 356 1.94 -12.54 -11.27
N SER A 357 2.40 -11.42 -10.71
CA SER A 357 1.72 -10.71 -9.63
C SER A 357 0.55 -9.83 -10.09
N GLY A 358 0.46 -9.53 -11.40
CA GLY A 358 -0.57 -8.68 -12.00
C GLY A 358 -0.44 -7.18 -11.73
N ASN A 359 0.62 -6.71 -11.06
CA ASN A 359 0.79 -5.27 -10.78
C ASN A 359 1.00 -4.42 -12.05
N SER A 360 1.31 -5.04 -13.18
CA SER A 360 1.51 -4.39 -14.49
C SER A 360 0.21 -4.18 -15.29
N ALA A 361 -0.92 -4.69 -14.82
CA ALA A 361 -2.19 -4.66 -15.57
C ALA A 361 -2.64 -3.26 -16.01
N VAL A 362 -2.52 -2.23 -15.16
CA VAL A 362 -2.95 -0.86 -15.48
C VAL A 362 -2.05 -0.18 -16.51
N PRO A 363 -0.70 -0.23 -16.42
CA PRO A 363 0.17 0.25 -17.49
C PRO A 363 -0.08 -0.44 -18.83
N MET A 364 -0.26 -1.78 -18.85
CA MET A 364 -0.59 -2.53 -20.07
C MET A 364 -1.94 -2.11 -20.64
N LEU A 365 -2.94 -1.91 -19.78
CA LEU A 365 -4.24 -1.38 -20.22
C LEU A 365 -4.11 0.00 -20.84
N ALA A 366 -3.32 0.89 -20.26
CA ALA A 366 -3.09 2.23 -20.79
C ALA A 366 -2.45 2.20 -22.18
N GLU A 367 -1.48 1.32 -22.37
CA GLU A 367 -0.86 1.08 -23.68
C GLU A 367 -1.88 0.59 -24.70
N GLU A 368 -2.68 -0.43 -24.36
CA GLU A 368 -3.65 -1.03 -25.26
C GLU A 368 -4.78 -0.05 -25.61
N VAL A 369 -5.35 0.65 -24.62
CA VAL A 369 -6.40 1.67 -24.86
C VAL A 369 -5.85 2.82 -25.70
N GLY A 370 -4.63 3.24 -25.44
CA GLY A 370 -3.94 4.25 -26.25
C GLY A 370 -3.78 3.81 -27.71
N ARG A 371 -3.39 2.55 -27.92
CA ARG A 371 -3.25 1.95 -29.24
C ARG A 371 -4.58 1.91 -29.99
N LEU A 372 -5.67 1.53 -29.32
CA LEU A 372 -7.02 1.47 -29.88
C LEU A 372 -7.57 2.87 -30.21
N THR A 373 -7.22 3.90 -29.43
CA THR A 373 -7.77 5.25 -29.57
C THR A 373 -7.02 6.12 -30.58
N ALA A 374 -5.68 6.09 -30.58
CA ALA A 374 -4.83 6.97 -31.37
C ALA A 374 -3.57 6.27 -31.94
N GLY A 375 -3.64 4.95 -32.13
CA GLY A 375 -2.55 4.15 -32.68
C GLY A 375 -1.30 4.12 -31.81
N PRO A 376 -0.10 3.92 -32.43
CA PRO A 376 1.16 3.80 -31.69
C PRO A 376 1.51 5.02 -30.85
N VAL A 377 1.15 6.22 -31.30
CA VAL A 377 1.39 7.47 -30.55
C VAL A 377 0.51 7.51 -29.30
N GLY A 378 -0.78 7.13 -29.43
CA GLY A 378 -1.67 7.04 -28.30
C GLY A 378 -1.19 6.04 -27.24
N ALA A 379 -0.71 4.86 -27.67
CA ALA A 379 -0.12 3.85 -26.82
C ALA A 379 1.06 4.44 -26.00
N ALA A 380 1.99 5.09 -26.67
CA ALA A 380 3.15 5.72 -26.04
C ALA A 380 2.76 6.80 -25.03
N VAL A 381 1.84 7.68 -25.39
CA VAL A 381 1.42 8.81 -24.53
C VAL A 381 0.68 8.32 -23.29
N LEU A 382 -0.28 7.40 -23.42
CA LEU A 382 -1.04 6.90 -22.26
C LEU A 382 -0.18 6.02 -21.37
N LEU A 383 0.68 5.14 -21.91
CA LEU A 383 1.64 4.38 -21.13
C LEU A 383 2.56 5.32 -20.33
N ALA A 384 3.10 6.35 -20.98
CA ALA A 384 3.97 7.33 -20.35
C ALA A 384 3.27 8.11 -19.23
N LEU A 385 2.05 8.58 -19.47
CA LEU A 385 1.25 9.31 -18.48
C LEU A 385 0.94 8.44 -17.26
N ILE A 386 0.39 7.25 -17.47
CA ILE A 386 -0.03 6.35 -16.39
C ILE A 386 1.17 5.84 -15.60
N SER A 387 2.27 5.53 -16.27
CA SER A 387 3.51 5.10 -15.61
C SER A 387 4.15 6.22 -14.77
N ALA A 388 4.16 7.45 -15.27
CA ALA A 388 4.63 8.60 -14.50
C ALA A 388 3.76 8.85 -13.26
N VAL A 389 2.44 8.73 -13.37
CA VAL A 389 1.50 8.84 -12.24
C VAL A 389 1.67 7.70 -11.24
N ALA A 390 1.92 6.48 -11.71
CA ALA A 390 2.21 5.33 -10.87
C ALA A 390 3.51 5.53 -10.07
N LEU A 391 4.60 5.96 -10.74
CA LEU A 391 5.87 6.28 -10.09
C LEU A 391 5.72 7.42 -9.07
N ALA A 392 4.98 8.46 -9.44
CA ALA A 392 4.61 9.56 -8.55
C ALA A 392 3.93 9.07 -7.28
N THR A 393 2.97 8.15 -7.47
CA THR A 393 2.19 7.55 -6.40
C THR A 393 3.07 6.74 -5.45
N ILE A 394 3.97 5.94 -5.98
CA ILE A 394 4.93 5.16 -5.22
C ILE A 394 5.85 6.08 -4.40
N LEU A 395 6.52 7.04 -5.03
CA LEU A 395 7.48 7.93 -4.37
C LEU A 395 6.84 8.75 -3.25
N ALA A 396 5.63 9.28 -3.46
CA ALA A 396 4.96 10.09 -2.46
C ALA A 396 4.56 9.29 -1.21
N VAL A 397 4.05 8.05 -1.38
CA VAL A 397 3.67 7.18 -0.24
C VAL A 397 4.90 6.69 0.51
N ILE A 398 5.94 6.29 -0.21
CA ILE A 398 7.22 5.90 0.38
C ILE A 398 7.79 7.04 1.25
N ALA A 399 7.74 8.29 0.78
CA ALA A 399 8.19 9.45 1.55
C ALA A 399 7.39 9.64 2.85
N SER A 400 6.06 9.49 2.83
CA SER A 400 5.21 9.58 4.02
C SER A 400 5.46 8.47 5.03
N LEU A 401 5.59 7.22 4.58
CA LEU A 401 5.86 6.07 5.44
C LEU A 401 7.22 6.18 6.13
N THR A 402 8.24 6.60 5.36
CA THR A 402 9.58 6.81 5.90
C THR A 402 9.62 7.98 6.87
N LEU A 403 8.88 9.07 6.58
CA LEU A 403 8.76 10.18 7.51
C LEU A 403 8.06 9.74 8.80
N ALA A 404 6.99 8.96 8.73
CA ALA A 404 6.27 8.46 9.90
C ALA A 404 7.16 7.59 10.79
N SER A 405 7.89 6.64 10.21
CA SER A 405 8.80 5.75 10.94
C SER A 405 10.00 6.50 11.51
N SER A 406 10.65 7.34 10.72
CA SER A 406 11.82 8.12 11.16
C SER A 406 11.46 9.19 12.21
N SER A 407 10.26 9.80 12.09
CA SER A 407 9.75 10.72 13.10
C SER A 407 9.48 10.02 14.43
N SER A 408 8.90 8.83 14.41
CA SER A 408 8.68 8.05 15.64
C SER A 408 10.01 7.65 16.30
N ILE A 409 11.02 7.23 15.53
CA ILE A 409 12.34 6.92 16.07
C ILE A 409 13.00 8.19 16.65
N ALA A 410 12.98 9.31 15.93
CA ALA A 410 13.64 10.54 16.37
C ALA A 410 12.91 11.21 17.55
N HIS A 411 11.59 11.36 17.46
CA HIS A 411 10.81 12.06 18.46
C HIS A 411 10.54 11.18 19.69
N ASP A 412 10.05 9.95 19.49
CA ASP A 412 9.62 9.10 20.60
C ASP A 412 10.80 8.37 21.25
N LEU A 413 11.69 7.73 20.47
CA LEU A 413 12.80 6.98 21.00
C LEU A 413 13.96 7.90 21.40
N PHE A 414 14.51 8.67 20.46
CA PHE A 414 15.67 9.51 20.76
C PHE A 414 15.30 10.70 21.65
N GLY A 415 14.31 11.51 21.26
CA GLY A 415 13.97 12.74 21.97
C GLY A 415 13.46 12.49 23.38
N HIS A 416 12.50 11.59 23.55
CA HIS A 416 11.83 11.37 24.83
C HIS A 416 12.49 10.29 25.68
N ILE A 417 13.06 9.23 25.10
CA ILE A 417 13.66 8.13 25.88
C ILE A 417 15.14 8.38 26.12
N LEU A 418 15.95 8.60 25.08
CA LEU A 418 17.40 8.74 25.22
C LEU A 418 17.82 10.11 25.76
N MET A 419 17.16 11.19 25.33
CA MET A 419 17.47 12.57 25.71
C MET A 419 16.54 13.13 26.81
N TRP A 420 15.70 12.28 27.42
CA TRP A 420 14.81 12.64 28.52
C TRP A 420 13.90 13.85 28.22
N GLY A 421 13.48 14.02 26.97
CA GLY A 421 12.64 15.13 26.54
C GLY A 421 13.37 16.46 26.34
N ARG A 422 14.70 16.45 26.26
CA ARG A 422 15.56 17.66 26.09
C ARG A 422 16.49 17.55 24.86
N PRO A 423 16.05 17.06 23.70
CA PRO A 423 16.90 17.04 22.52
C PRO A 423 17.10 18.47 21.98
N ARG A 424 18.26 18.72 21.34
CA ARG A 424 18.40 19.88 20.46
C ARG A 424 17.68 19.56 19.15
N GLU A 425 16.95 20.52 18.57
CA GLU A 425 16.23 20.30 17.30
C GLU A 425 17.12 19.75 16.18
N SER A 426 18.37 20.22 16.09
CA SER A 426 19.35 19.74 15.10
C SER A 426 19.72 18.27 15.29
N GLN A 427 19.79 17.79 16.54
CA GLN A 427 20.09 16.39 16.85
C GLN A 427 18.89 15.48 16.49
N GLU A 428 17.68 15.91 16.84
CA GLU A 428 16.44 15.18 16.54
C GLU A 428 16.26 15.02 15.03
N VAL A 429 16.45 16.09 14.25
CA VAL A 429 16.41 16.04 12.78
C VAL A 429 17.54 15.17 12.20
N GLY A 430 18.74 15.21 12.80
CA GLY A 430 19.86 14.34 12.41
C GLY A 430 19.53 12.86 12.59
N VAL A 431 18.97 12.48 13.75
CA VAL A 431 18.52 11.11 14.03
C VAL A 431 17.39 10.70 13.10
N ALA A 432 16.43 11.59 12.80
CA ALA A 432 15.35 11.29 11.84
C ALA A 432 15.92 10.93 10.46
N ARG A 433 16.91 11.67 9.97
CA ARG A 433 17.59 11.39 8.70
C ARG A 433 18.33 10.05 8.70
N PHE A 434 19.10 9.77 9.74
CA PHE A 434 19.79 8.49 9.88
C PHE A 434 18.81 7.31 9.94
N SER A 435 17.74 7.45 10.72
CA SER A 435 16.68 6.43 10.82
C SER A 435 15.97 6.20 9.50
N ALA A 436 15.76 7.25 8.70
CA ALA A 436 15.19 7.12 7.35
C ALA A 436 16.09 6.27 6.44
N CYS A 437 17.42 6.44 6.51
CA CYS A 437 18.37 5.61 5.77
C CYS A 437 18.31 4.14 6.23
N ALA A 438 18.29 3.89 7.53
CA ALA A 438 18.26 2.53 8.08
C ALA A 438 16.95 1.80 7.71
N VAL A 439 15.80 2.45 7.91
CA VAL A 439 14.49 1.90 7.56
C VAL A 439 14.37 1.67 6.04
N GLY A 440 14.86 2.63 5.25
CA GLY A 440 14.89 2.53 3.79
C GLY A 440 15.75 1.37 3.29
N GLY A 441 16.96 1.22 3.82
CA GLY A 441 17.86 0.12 3.49
C GLY A 441 17.26 -1.25 3.81
N LEU A 442 16.63 -1.38 4.98
CA LEU A 442 15.90 -2.60 5.36
C LEU A 442 14.75 -2.90 4.40
N ALA A 443 13.95 -1.88 4.06
CA ALA A 443 12.83 -2.05 3.15
C ALA A 443 13.27 -2.44 1.74
N ILE A 444 14.38 -1.87 1.22
CA ILE A 444 14.98 -2.27 -0.06
C ILE A 444 15.37 -3.75 -0.04
N ALA A 445 16.10 -4.19 0.98
CA ALA A 445 16.56 -5.57 1.09
C ALA A 445 15.40 -6.57 1.13
N LEU A 446 14.33 -6.25 1.87
CA LEU A 446 13.13 -7.09 1.95
C LEU A 446 12.32 -7.07 0.64
N ALA A 447 12.21 -5.91 -0.03
CA ALA A 447 11.46 -5.76 -1.27
C ALA A 447 12.06 -6.59 -2.41
N ILE A 448 13.39 -6.68 -2.50
CA ILE A 448 14.08 -7.53 -3.48
C ILE A 448 13.69 -9.01 -3.34
N ARG A 449 13.41 -9.46 -2.11
CA ARG A 449 12.96 -10.85 -1.85
C ARG A 449 11.47 -11.05 -2.11
N ALA A 450 10.67 -9.99 -1.99
CA ALA A 450 9.20 -10.02 -2.12
C ALA A 450 8.69 -9.56 -3.50
N GLN A 451 9.56 -9.39 -4.50
CA GLN A 451 9.23 -8.74 -5.78
C GLN A 451 8.18 -9.47 -6.63
N GLU A 452 7.92 -10.75 -6.36
CA GLU A 452 6.93 -11.57 -7.08
C GLU A 452 5.54 -11.56 -6.44
N LEU A 453 5.40 -10.90 -5.29
CA LEU A 453 4.12 -10.81 -4.60
C LEU A 453 3.29 -9.61 -5.08
N ASN A 454 1.97 -9.78 -5.09
CA ASN A 454 1.05 -8.67 -5.40
C ASN A 454 1.11 -7.57 -4.34
N VAL A 455 1.16 -6.31 -4.80
CA VAL A 455 1.32 -5.14 -3.92
C VAL A 455 0.12 -4.96 -2.98
N ALA A 456 -1.11 -5.23 -3.44
CA ALA A 456 -2.30 -5.13 -2.58
C ALA A 456 -2.28 -6.17 -1.46
N PHE A 457 -1.82 -7.38 -1.77
CA PHE A 457 -1.64 -8.44 -0.78
C PHE A 457 -0.61 -8.06 0.30
N LEU A 458 0.56 -7.56 -0.10
CA LEU A 458 1.61 -7.10 0.83
C LEU A 458 1.11 -5.96 1.74
N VAL A 459 0.33 -5.04 1.18
CA VAL A 459 -0.30 -3.96 1.97
C VAL A 459 -1.32 -4.54 2.94
N GLY A 460 -2.08 -5.56 2.55
CA GLY A 460 -3.00 -6.29 3.44
C GLY A 460 -2.31 -6.85 4.68
N LEU A 461 -1.08 -7.37 4.54
CA LEU A 461 -0.27 -7.82 5.67
C LEU A 461 0.15 -6.67 6.61
N ALA A 462 0.57 -5.53 6.06
CA ALA A 462 0.88 -4.34 6.87
C ALA A 462 -0.35 -3.85 7.66
N PHE A 463 -1.54 -3.94 7.05
CA PHE A 463 -2.80 -3.59 7.71
C PHE A 463 -3.17 -4.58 8.81
N ALA A 464 -2.92 -5.88 8.62
CA ALA A 464 -3.10 -6.88 9.66
C ALA A 464 -2.24 -6.59 10.90
N ILE A 465 -0.96 -6.20 10.69
CA ILE A 465 -0.06 -5.79 11.77
C ILE A 465 -0.62 -4.55 12.49
N ALA A 466 -1.04 -3.53 11.75
CA ALA A 466 -1.59 -2.31 12.34
C ALA A 466 -2.88 -2.59 13.13
N ALA A 467 -3.77 -3.43 12.59
CA ALA A 467 -5.01 -3.85 13.26
C ALA A 467 -4.75 -4.61 14.56
N ALA A 468 -3.77 -5.51 14.59
CA ALA A 468 -3.48 -6.33 15.74
C ALA A 468 -2.72 -5.59 16.86
N ALA A 469 -1.80 -4.68 16.50
CA ALA A 469 -0.94 -4.00 17.46
C ALA A 469 -1.45 -2.60 17.85
N ASN A 470 -1.77 -1.75 16.86
CA ASN A 470 -2.07 -0.34 17.11
C ASN A 470 -3.54 -0.10 17.49
N LEU A 471 -4.48 -0.79 16.83
CA LEU A 471 -5.90 -0.55 17.04
C LEU A 471 -6.35 -0.80 18.49
N PRO A 472 -5.97 -1.92 19.15
CA PRO A 472 -6.32 -2.14 20.56
C PRO A 472 -5.86 -0.98 21.45
N VAL A 473 -4.65 -0.49 21.23
CA VAL A 473 -4.08 0.61 22.02
C VAL A 473 -4.85 1.91 21.81
N ILE A 474 -5.17 2.26 20.57
CA ILE A 474 -5.92 3.49 20.26
C ILE A 474 -7.31 3.43 20.88
N VAL A 475 -8.04 2.34 20.64
CA VAL A 475 -9.42 2.18 21.11
C VAL A 475 -9.48 2.14 22.64
N LEU A 476 -8.66 1.31 23.27
CA LEU A 476 -8.70 1.17 24.73
C LEU A 476 -8.16 2.41 25.45
N THR A 477 -7.23 3.16 24.87
CA THR A 477 -6.79 4.44 25.44
C THR A 477 -7.93 5.46 25.48
N LEU A 478 -8.72 5.56 24.42
CA LEU A 478 -9.82 6.52 24.29
C LEU A 478 -11.06 6.11 25.09
N PHE A 479 -11.39 4.82 25.11
CA PHE A 479 -12.71 4.38 25.56
C PHE A 479 -12.71 3.54 26.85
N TRP A 480 -11.53 3.03 27.28
CA TRP A 480 -11.49 2.16 28.45
C TRP A 480 -10.71 2.76 29.63
N ARG A 481 -11.43 3.06 30.74
CA ARG A 481 -10.88 3.73 31.93
C ARG A 481 -9.76 2.95 32.61
N ARG A 482 -9.80 1.61 32.61
CA ARG A 482 -8.82 0.75 33.29
C ARG A 482 -7.55 0.49 32.48
N PHE A 483 -7.51 0.93 31.23
CA PHE A 483 -6.36 0.73 30.37
C PHE A 483 -5.13 1.49 30.90
N ASN A 484 -3.98 0.84 30.91
CA ASN A 484 -2.76 1.35 31.55
C ASN A 484 -1.48 0.98 30.77
N THR A 485 -0.31 1.33 31.32
CA THR A 485 1.00 1.13 30.66
C THR A 485 1.26 -0.33 30.27
N ARG A 486 1.01 -1.30 31.19
CA ARG A 486 1.18 -2.72 30.85
C ARG A 486 0.22 -3.20 29.77
N GLY A 487 -1.00 -2.67 29.74
CA GLY A 487 -1.95 -2.94 28.67
C GLY A 487 -1.46 -2.50 27.31
N VAL A 488 -0.81 -1.33 27.21
CA VAL A 488 -0.17 -0.86 25.97
C VAL A 488 0.95 -1.79 25.54
N GLU A 489 1.89 -2.11 26.46
CA GLU A 489 3.02 -3.00 26.17
C GLU A 489 2.55 -4.38 25.70
N TRP A 490 1.65 -5.01 26.45
CA TRP A 490 1.15 -6.34 26.12
C TRP A 490 0.31 -6.36 24.85
N GLY A 491 -0.51 -5.34 24.62
CA GLY A 491 -1.31 -5.21 23.40
C GLY A 491 -0.45 -5.08 22.16
N ILE A 492 0.55 -4.19 22.19
CA ILE A 492 1.46 -4.00 21.05
C ILE A 492 2.33 -5.24 20.84
N TYR A 493 3.09 -5.67 21.84
CA TYR A 493 4.01 -6.79 21.65
C TYR A 493 3.28 -8.11 21.42
N GLY A 494 2.16 -8.36 22.11
CA GLY A 494 1.32 -9.53 21.90
C GLY A 494 0.69 -9.56 20.49
N GLY A 495 0.12 -8.44 20.06
CA GLY A 495 -0.42 -8.29 18.70
C GLY A 495 0.65 -8.46 17.62
N LEU A 496 1.80 -7.77 17.76
CA LEU A 496 2.94 -7.91 16.83
C LEU A 496 3.46 -9.34 16.78
N SER A 497 3.78 -9.92 17.93
CA SER A 497 4.35 -11.27 17.99
C SER A 497 3.39 -12.30 17.40
N CYS A 498 2.10 -12.23 17.74
CA CYS A 498 1.09 -13.12 17.18
C CYS A 498 1.02 -12.97 15.65
N THR A 499 0.92 -11.73 15.15
CA THR A 499 0.86 -11.48 13.71
C THR A 499 2.08 -12.01 12.98
N LEU A 500 3.29 -11.68 13.46
CA LEU A 500 4.54 -12.08 12.82
C LEU A 500 4.77 -13.60 12.89
N LEU A 501 4.38 -14.25 14.00
CA LEU A 501 4.45 -15.71 14.10
C LEU A 501 3.47 -16.40 13.15
N LEU A 502 2.22 -15.93 13.09
CA LEU A 502 1.25 -16.47 12.15
C LEU A 502 1.69 -16.29 10.69
N MET A 503 2.31 -15.13 10.35
CA MET A 503 2.90 -14.91 9.02
C MET A 503 4.07 -15.83 8.75
N LEU A 504 4.96 -16.03 9.74
CA LEU A 504 6.14 -16.90 9.60
C LEU A 504 5.75 -18.35 9.26
N PHE A 505 4.67 -18.84 9.86
CA PHE A 505 4.17 -20.20 9.65
C PHE A 505 3.05 -20.29 8.61
N SER A 506 2.87 -19.28 7.78
CA SER A 506 1.85 -19.21 6.73
C SER A 506 2.37 -19.64 5.36
N PRO A 507 1.48 -19.91 4.40
CA PRO A 507 1.84 -20.19 3.00
C PRO A 507 2.64 -19.06 2.33
N VAL A 508 2.59 -17.84 2.86
CA VAL A 508 3.38 -16.70 2.36
C VAL A 508 4.88 -16.95 2.52
N MET A 509 5.27 -17.60 3.63
CA MET A 509 6.68 -17.87 3.93
C MET A 509 7.16 -19.17 3.31
N SER A 510 6.35 -20.23 3.34
CA SER A 510 6.77 -21.55 2.83
C SER A 510 5.56 -22.42 2.42
N GLY A 511 5.78 -23.41 1.57
CA GLY A 511 4.79 -24.44 1.22
C GLY A 511 3.80 -24.04 0.13
N LYS A 512 3.85 -22.82 -0.41
CA LYS A 512 2.98 -22.40 -1.51
C LYS A 512 3.63 -22.70 -2.85
N THR A 513 2.98 -23.56 -3.65
CA THR A 513 3.44 -23.91 -4.99
C THR A 513 2.41 -23.52 -6.04
N HIS A 514 2.89 -23.21 -7.24
CA HIS A 514 2.01 -22.95 -8.37
C HIS A 514 1.30 -24.27 -8.76
N PRO A 515 -0.05 -24.27 -8.91
CA PRO A 515 -0.79 -25.52 -9.09
C PRO A 515 -0.51 -26.25 -10.41
N VAL A 516 0.04 -25.57 -11.43
CA VAL A 516 0.34 -26.12 -12.75
C VAL A 516 1.84 -26.33 -12.96
N THR A 517 2.68 -25.32 -12.64
CA THR A 517 4.13 -25.38 -12.89
C THR A 517 4.91 -26.02 -11.75
N GLY A 518 4.33 -26.12 -10.54
CA GLY A 518 5.02 -26.61 -9.34
C GLY A 518 6.06 -25.62 -8.78
N GLU A 519 6.19 -24.43 -9.35
CA GLU A 519 7.12 -23.40 -8.91
C GLU A 519 6.78 -22.91 -7.50
N ASN A 520 7.83 -22.63 -6.72
CA ASN A 520 7.67 -22.10 -5.37
C ASN A 520 7.24 -20.64 -5.41
N LEU A 521 6.04 -20.37 -4.90
CA LEU A 521 5.46 -19.02 -4.75
C LEU A 521 5.66 -18.43 -3.35
N SER A 522 6.39 -19.11 -2.47
CA SER A 522 6.69 -18.65 -1.10
C SER A 522 7.97 -17.83 -1.06
N LEU A 523 8.15 -17.04 0.00
CA LEU A 523 9.35 -16.21 0.21
C LEU A 523 10.60 -17.04 0.54
N LEU A 524 10.43 -18.19 1.20
CA LEU A 524 11.53 -19.11 1.54
C LEU A 524 11.77 -20.11 0.39
N PRO A 525 13.01 -20.61 0.24
CA PRO A 525 13.32 -21.64 -0.74
C PRO A 525 12.48 -22.91 -0.53
N ALA A 526 12.17 -23.64 -1.61
CA ALA A 526 11.29 -24.81 -1.60
C ALA A 526 11.73 -25.94 -0.66
N TRP A 527 13.02 -26.00 -0.29
CA TRP A 527 13.56 -27.00 0.65
C TRP A 527 13.28 -26.67 2.13
N ILE A 528 12.78 -25.46 2.43
CA ILE A 528 12.34 -25.04 3.77
C ILE A 528 10.83 -25.03 3.78
N ASP A 529 10.21 -26.01 4.42
CA ASP A 529 8.77 -26.01 4.68
C ASP A 529 8.51 -25.97 6.19
N ILE A 530 8.08 -24.79 6.65
CA ILE A 530 7.71 -24.51 8.04
C ILE A 530 6.22 -24.15 8.15
N GLN A 531 5.43 -24.39 7.09
CA GLN A 531 4.01 -24.06 7.10
C GLN A 531 3.27 -24.90 8.14
N LEU A 532 2.63 -24.25 9.08
CA LEU A 532 1.75 -24.85 10.08
C LEU A 532 0.30 -24.40 9.94
N ILE A 533 0.10 -23.22 9.36
CA ILE A 533 -1.19 -22.53 9.30
C ILE A 533 -1.57 -22.35 7.83
N PRO A 534 -2.72 -22.86 7.38
CA PRO A 534 -3.11 -22.78 5.97
C PRO A 534 -3.76 -21.44 5.57
N MET A 535 -3.58 -20.39 6.35
CA MET A 535 -4.12 -19.05 6.09
C MET A 535 -3.01 -18.06 5.73
N GLU A 536 -3.26 -17.23 4.74
CA GLU A 536 -2.30 -16.20 4.31
C GLU A 536 -2.41 -14.92 5.14
N ASN A 537 -3.62 -14.56 5.62
CA ASN A 537 -3.83 -13.35 6.40
C ASN A 537 -4.05 -13.67 7.90
N PRO A 538 -3.26 -13.09 8.81
CA PRO A 538 -3.28 -13.43 10.23
C PRO A 538 -4.33 -12.68 11.06
N ALA A 539 -5.06 -11.68 10.50
CA ALA A 539 -5.83 -10.70 11.27
C ALA A 539 -6.93 -11.32 12.13
N LEU A 540 -7.59 -12.38 11.64
CA LEU A 540 -8.68 -13.05 12.35
C LEU A 540 -8.29 -13.54 13.76
N PHE A 541 -7.05 -14.01 13.90
CA PHE A 541 -6.51 -14.46 15.18
C PHE A 541 -5.70 -13.38 15.88
N ALA A 542 -4.88 -12.65 15.13
CA ALA A 542 -3.96 -11.68 15.69
C ALA A 542 -4.67 -10.46 16.31
N VAL A 543 -5.77 -9.98 15.71
CA VAL A 543 -6.52 -8.84 16.25
C VAL A 543 -7.16 -9.17 17.61
N PRO A 544 -7.93 -10.26 17.76
CA PRO A 544 -8.45 -10.66 19.08
C PRO A 544 -7.34 -10.89 20.11
N VAL A 545 -6.22 -11.51 19.73
CA VAL A 545 -5.07 -11.71 20.63
C VAL A 545 -4.49 -10.37 21.08
N GLY A 546 -4.34 -9.38 20.19
CA GLY A 546 -3.89 -8.04 20.54
C GLY A 546 -4.80 -7.37 21.56
N PHE A 547 -6.12 -7.43 21.36
CA PHE A 547 -7.09 -6.94 22.34
C PHE A 547 -7.04 -7.71 23.67
N LEU A 548 -6.98 -9.03 23.62
CA LEU A 548 -6.90 -9.88 24.82
C LEU A 548 -5.65 -9.57 25.63
N CYS A 549 -4.48 -9.50 24.99
CA CYS A 549 -3.22 -9.13 25.65
C CYS A 549 -3.30 -7.74 26.29
N ALA A 550 -3.89 -6.76 25.58
CA ALA A 550 -4.08 -5.41 26.08
C ALA A 550 -4.97 -5.36 27.33
N VAL A 551 -6.06 -6.13 27.31
CA VAL A 551 -7.00 -6.23 28.44
C VAL A 551 -6.37 -6.97 29.62
N VAL A 552 -5.78 -8.15 29.39
CA VAL A 552 -5.14 -8.95 30.45
C VAL A 552 -3.98 -8.19 31.07
N GLY A 553 -3.10 -7.59 30.26
CA GLY A 553 -1.98 -6.77 30.75
C GLY A 553 -2.46 -5.60 31.63
N SER A 554 -3.60 -4.99 31.27
CA SER A 554 -4.19 -3.92 32.09
C SER A 554 -4.78 -4.42 33.40
N LEU A 555 -5.43 -5.58 33.39
CA LEU A 555 -6.05 -6.15 34.60
C LEU A 555 -5.03 -6.68 35.61
N LEU A 556 -3.87 -7.14 35.10
CA LEU A 556 -2.74 -7.61 35.94
C LEU A 556 -1.88 -6.48 36.51
N SER A 557 -2.24 -5.22 36.31
CA SER A 557 -1.53 -4.05 36.81
C SER A 557 -2.37 -3.22 37.76
N ASP A 558 -1.77 -2.79 38.87
CA ASP A 558 -2.40 -1.90 39.83
C ASP A 558 -2.36 -0.41 39.43
N GLU A 559 -1.75 -0.09 38.28
CA GLU A 559 -1.68 1.28 37.77
C GLU A 559 -3.06 1.81 37.41
N ARG A 560 -3.54 2.81 38.16
CA ARG A 560 -4.87 3.43 37.96
C ARG A 560 -4.73 4.95 37.97
N ASP A 561 -4.80 5.57 36.80
CA ASP A 561 -4.86 7.03 36.68
C ASP A 561 -6.21 7.47 36.11
N THR A 562 -7.18 7.67 37.00
CA THR A 562 -8.54 8.05 36.59
C THR A 562 -8.69 9.53 36.28
N SER A 563 -7.84 10.37 36.85
CA SER A 563 -7.85 11.83 36.65
C SER A 563 -7.44 12.17 35.22
N ARG A 564 -6.32 11.61 34.78
CA ARG A 564 -5.85 11.79 33.40
C ARG A 564 -6.76 11.17 32.35
N TYR A 565 -7.48 10.07 32.67
CA TYR A 565 -8.49 9.54 31.77
C TYR A 565 -9.65 10.51 31.58
N THR A 566 -10.13 11.12 32.66
CA THR A 566 -11.23 12.11 32.57
C THR A 566 -10.79 13.34 31.77
N GLU A 567 -9.57 13.82 32.03
CA GLU A 567 -8.96 14.92 31.25
C GLU A 567 -8.84 14.56 29.76
N LEU A 568 -8.29 13.36 29.44
CA LEU A 568 -8.20 12.88 28.06
C LEU A 568 -9.56 12.83 27.39
N ARG A 569 -10.58 12.35 28.07
CA ARG A 569 -11.94 12.23 27.54
C ARG A 569 -12.55 13.60 27.25
N VAL A 570 -12.45 14.55 28.17
CA VAL A 570 -12.93 15.92 27.95
C VAL A 570 -12.17 16.54 26.76
N ARG A 571 -10.84 16.45 26.77
CA ARG A 571 -9.99 16.97 25.71
C ARG A 571 -10.33 16.35 24.34
N SER A 572 -10.50 15.03 24.24
CA SER A 572 -10.80 14.34 22.99
C SER A 572 -12.12 14.79 22.37
N LEU A 573 -13.13 15.03 23.18
CA LEU A 573 -14.47 15.41 22.73
C LEU A 573 -14.57 16.92 22.42
N THR A 574 -13.98 17.78 23.25
CA THR A 574 -14.17 19.24 23.18
C THR A 574 -13.01 19.98 22.53
N GLY A 575 -11.81 19.40 22.50
CA GLY A 575 -10.58 20.08 22.11
C GLY A 575 -10.06 21.07 23.18
N TRP A 576 -10.67 21.12 24.38
CA TRP A 576 -10.26 22.03 25.45
C TRP A 576 -8.84 21.73 25.92
N GLY A 577 -8.03 22.77 26.13
CA GLY A 577 -6.63 22.64 26.54
C GLY A 577 -5.64 22.27 25.42
N THR A 578 -6.07 22.24 24.15
CA THR A 578 -5.16 22.00 23.01
C THR A 578 -4.30 23.23 22.67
N GLU A 579 -4.79 24.45 22.99
CA GLU A 579 -4.12 25.72 22.68
C GLU A 579 -3.00 26.09 23.68
N SER A 580 -3.02 25.54 24.91
CA SER A 580 -2.06 25.89 25.97
C SER A 580 -0.71 25.16 25.89
N SER A 581 -0.47 24.37 24.85
CA SER A 581 0.77 23.61 24.64
C SER A 581 1.55 24.03 23.37
N SER A 582 1.35 25.31 22.94
CA SER A 582 2.18 25.92 21.88
C SER A 582 3.55 26.34 22.43
#